data_1daeec73074d9b2cba6651fcca84f2d0
#
_entry.id   1daeec73074d9b2cba6651fcca84f2d0
#
_cell.length_a   1.000
_cell.length_b   1.000
_cell.length_c   1.000
_cell.angle_alpha   90.00
_cell.angle_beta   90.00
_cell.angle_gamma   90.00
#
_symmetry.space_group_name_H-M   'P 1'
#
loop_
_entity.id
_entity.type
_entity.pdbx_description
1 polymer ?
#
loop_
_entity_poly.entity_id
_entity_poly.type
_entity_poly.pdbx_seq_one_letter_code
_entity_poly.pdbx_strand_id
1 'polypeptide(L)'
;MLPVFINLLRRLYFMRASRESAAYHSLPKEGIFMDQSRAPIMEALENFKDMRIVPFDVPGHKRGRGSPELTKFLGQQCMTVDVNSMKPLDNLCHPTSVIREAEELAADAFGAAHAFLMVGGTTSSVQAMILSVVKRGDEIILPRNVHRSVINALVLTGAIPVYVNPQ
;
A
#
# COMPACT_ATOMS: atom_id res chain seq x y z
N MET A 1 -14.35 -10.19 6.79
CA MET A 1 -14.57 -8.78 7.12
C MET A 1 -14.07 -7.77 6.08
N LEU A 2 -13.05 -8.10 5.30
CA LEU A 2 -12.53 -7.23 4.20
C LEU A 2 -13.55 -6.92 3.07
N PRO A 3 -14.36 -7.86 2.57
CA PRO A 3 -15.24 -7.59 1.42
C PRO A 3 -16.35 -6.57 1.67
N VAL A 4 -16.82 -6.43 2.89
CA VAL A 4 -17.90 -5.50 3.24
C VAL A 4 -17.39 -4.05 3.26
N PHE A 5 -16.14 -3.83 3.66
CA PHE A 5 -15.53 -2.51 3.71
C PHE A 5 -15.27 -1.92 2.30
N ILE A 6 -14.85 -2.77 1.37
CA ILE A 6 -14.61 -2.39 -0.04
C ILE A 6 -15.93 -2.00 -0.73
N ASN A 7 -17.03 -2.71 -0.46
CA ASN A 7 -18.35 -2.40 -1.02
C ASN A 7 -18.96 -1.13 -0.41
N LEU A 8 -18.71 -0.83 0.86
CA LEU A 8 -19.18 0.39 1.51
C LEU A 8 -18.46 1.62 0.95
N LEU A 9 -17.13 1.55 0.76
CA LEU A 9 -16.35 2.60 0.12
C LEU A 9 -16.76 2.83 -1.33
N ARG A 10 -17.08 1.78 -2.07
CA ARG A 10 -17.58 1.88 -3.45
C ARG A 10 -18.91 2.63 -3.52
N ARG A 11 -19.82 2.42 -2.56
CA ARG A 11 -21.11 3.13 -2.48
C ARG A 11 -20.96 4.59 -2.03
N LEU A 12 -20.14 4.89 -1.04
CA LEU A 12 -19.90 6.25 -0.55
C LEU A 12 -19.17 7.13 -1.57
N TYR A 13 -18.22 6.56 -2.30
CA TYR A 13 -17.52 7.26 -3.38
C TYR A 13 -18.46 7.54 -4.56
N PHE A 14 -19.35 6.62 -4.90
CA PHE A 14 -20.31 6.78 -6.00
C PHE A 14 -21.37 7.86 -5.72
N MET A 15 -21.78 8.08 -4.48
CA MET A 15 -22.78 9.10 -4.13
C MET A 15 -22.24 10.53 -4.19
N ARG A 16 -20.92 10.75 -4.07
CA ARG A 16 -20.32 12.09 -4.14
C ARG A 16 -19.71 12.42 -5.52
N ALA A 17 -19.28 11.43 -6.26
CA ALA A 17 -18.68 11.61 -7.58
C ALA A 17 -19.66 12.07 -8.68
N SER A 18 -20.97 12.09 -8.39
CA SER A 18 -21.99 12.51 -9.37
C SER A 18 -22.07 14.01 -9.62
N ARG A 19 -21.25 14.85 -8.98
CA ARG A 19 -21.26 16.30 -9.19
C ARG A 19 -19.97 16.95 -9.70
N GLU A 20 -18.83 16.27 -9.63
CA GLU A 20 -17.57 16.85 -10.13
C GLU A 20 -16.63 15.75 -10.64
N SER A 21 -16.61 15.55 -11.91
CA SER A 21 -15.52 15.09 -12.76
C SER A 21 -15.89 13.97 -13.76
N ALA A 22 -16.12 14.40 -14.96
CA ALA A 22 -16.16 13.54 -16.16
C ALA A 22 -14.78 12.95 -16.54
N ALA A 23 -13.78 13.03 -15.68
CA ALA A 23 -12.38 12.60 -15.93
C ALA A 23 -11.98 11.29 -15.26
N TYR A 24 -12.85 10.63 -14.48
CA TYR A 24 -12.52 9.44 -13.71
C TYR A 24 -13.21 8.14 -14.17
N HIS A 25 -13.65 8.09 -15.43
CA HIS A 25 -14.24 6.89 -15.99
C HIS A 25 -13.34 6.26 -17.05
N SER A 26 -12.27 5.59 -16.58
CA SER A 26 -11.84 4.37 -17.24
C SER A 26 -11.87 3.24 -16.21
N LEU A 27 -13.06 2.65 -16.04
CA LEU A 27 -13.15 1.27 -15.55
C LEU A 27 -12.22 0.43 -16.44
N PRO A 28 -11.49 -0.57 -15.90
CA PRO A 28 -10.68 -1.44 -16.72
C PRO A 28 -11.54 -1.98 -17.84
N LYS A 29 -11.09 -1.75 -19.08
CA LYS A 29 -11.72 -2.33 -20.28
C LYS A 29 -11.75 -3.83 -20.09
N GLU A 30 -12.88 -4.45 -20.41
CA GLU A 30 -13.07 -5.88 -20.39
C GLU A 30 -11.83 -6.64 -20.90
N GLY A 31 -11.27 -7.54 -20.10
CA GLY A 31 -10.66 -8.73 -20.64
C GLY A 31 -9.15 -8.89 -20.64
N ILE A 32 -8.33 -8.01 -20.05
CA ILE A 32 -6.91 -8.34 -19.87
C ILE A 32 -6.67 -8.48 -18.37
N PHE A 33 -6.80 -9.68 -17.85
CA PHE A 33 -6.30 -10.01 -16.51
C PHE A 33 -4.78 -10.03 -16.55
N MET A 34 -4.15 -9.34 -15.61
CA MET A 34 -2.70 -9.39 -15.47
C MET A 34 -2.26 -10.79 -15.00
N ASP A 35 -1.06 -11.18 -15.36
CA ASP A 35 -0.48 -12.46 -14.91
C ASP A 35 -0.16 -12.40 -13.42
N GLN A 36 -1.07 -12.91 -12.60
CA GLN A 36 -0.97 -12.95 -11.14
C GLN A 36 0.10 -13.91 -10.61
N SER A 37 0.79 -14.68 -11.48
CA SER A 37 1.94 -15.50 -11.09
C SER A 37 3.22 -14.67 -10.93
N ARG A 38 3.24 -13.44 -11.43
CA ARG A 38 4.37 -12.51 -11.34
C ARG A 38 4.53 -11.95 -9.93
N ALA A 39 5.77 -11.78 -9.52
CA ALA A 39 6.15 -11.13 -8.26
C ALA A 39 7.22 -10.04 -8.52
N PRO A 40 6.86 -8.88 -9.13
CA PRO A 40 7.82 -7.93 -9.69
C PRO A 40 8.89 -7.45 -8.71
N ILE A 41 8.52 -7.17 -7.46
CA ILE A 41 9.47 -6.72 -6.43
C ILE A 41 10.44 -7.86 -6.06
N MET A 42 9.94 -9.09 -5.90
CA MET A 42 10.80 -10.24 -5.60
C MET A 42 11.75 -10.54 -6.76
N GLU A 43 11.24 -10.56 -7.98
CA GLU A 43 12.02 -10.75 -9.20
C GLU A 43 13.13 -9.69 -9.34
N ALA A 44 12.80 -8.43 -9.04
CA ALA A 44 13.77 -7.34 -9.04
C ALA A 44 14.85 -7.48 -7.97
N LEU A 45 14.49 -7.94 -6.76
CA LEU A 45 15.43 -8.20 -5.68
C LEU A 45 16.37 -9.37 -6.01
N GLU A 46 15.88 -10.44 -6.65
CA GLU A 46 16.68 -11.56 -7.12
C GLU A 46 17.66 -11.12 -8.20
N ASN A 47 17.20 -10.38 -9.20
CA ASN A 47 18.05 -9.82 -10.24
C ASN A 47 19.10 -8.88 -9.65
N PHE A 48 18.72 -8.03 -8.71
CA PHE A 48 19.61 -7.08 -8.04
C PHE A 48 20.71 -7.77 -7.22
N LYS A 49 20.39 -8.87 -6.55
CA LYS A 49 21.34 -9.70 -5.81
C LYS A 49 22.47 -10.21 -6.73
N ASP A 50 22.14 -10.59 -7.96
CA ASP A 50 23.08 -11.13 -8.92
C ASP A 50 23.93 -10.04 -9.63
N MET A 51 23.54 -8.79 -9.51
CA MET A 51 24.33 -7.65 -10.02
C MET A 51 25.61 -7.48 -9.19
N ARG A 52 26.75 -7.31 -9.88
CA ARG A 52 28.06 -7.01 -9.28
C ARG A 52 28.17 -5.53 -8.90
N ILE A 53 27.36 -5.10 -7.93
CA ILE A 53 27.33 -3.72 -7.44
C ILE A 53 28.16 -3.64 -6.16
N VAL A 54 29.07 -2.67 -6.09
CA VAL A 54 29.77 -2.34 -4.84
C VAL A 54 28.84 -1.48 -3.98
N PRO A 55 28.44 -1.94 -2.78
CA PRO A 55 27.42 -1.25 -1.97
C PRO A 55 28.01 -0.06 -1.21
N PHE A 56 27.80 1.15 -1.75
CA PHE A 56 28.03 2.42 -1.02
C PHE A 56 26.75 3.01 -0.40
N ASP A 57 25.61 2.39 -0.69
CA ASP A 57 24.29 2.72 -0.21
C ASP A 57 24.04 2.27 1.22
N VAL A 58 22.91 2.68 1.79
CA VAL A 58 22.35 2.11 3.02
C VAL A 58 21.57 0.81 2.69
N PRO A 59 21.43 -0.11 3.63
CA PRO A 59 21.85 -0.09 5.04
C PRO A 59 23.35 -0.34 5.25
N GLY A 60 23.84 0.06 6.44
CA GLY A 60 25.26 0.03 6.80
C GLY A 60 25.93 -1.34 6.86
N HIS A 61 25.14 -2.43 6.98
CA HIS A 61 25.65 -3.81 6.93
C HIS A 61 26.21 -4.24 5.56
N LYS A 62 26.01 -3.43 4.52
CA LYS A 62 26.60 -3.65 3.19
C LYS A 62 26.41 -5.08 2.67
N ARG A 63 25.13 -5.55 2.62
CA ARG A 63 24.75 -6.92 2.24
C ARG A 63 25.43 -7.99 3.13
N GLY A 64 25.56 -7.67 4.40
CA GLY A 64 26.10 -8.55 5.44
C GLY A 64 27.60 -8.42 5.67
N ARG A 65 28.38 -7.77 4.79
CA ARG A 65 29.84 -7.64 4.94
C ARG A 65 30.25 -6.78 6.14
N GLY A 66 29.45 -5.76 6.48
CA GLY A 66 29.71 -4.85 7.58
C GLY A 66 29.21 -5.33 8.95
N SER A 67 28.51 -6.46 9.03
CA SER A 67 27.95 -7.01 10.27
C SER A 67 27.90 -8.54 10.24
N PRO A 68 29.04 -9.23 10.47
CA PRO A 68 29.11 -10.68 10.40
C PRO A 68 28.20 -11.39 11.40
N GLU A 69 28.08 -10.86 12.62
CA GLU A 69 27.21 -11.43 13.67
C GLU A 69 25.72 -11.37 13.27
N LEU A 70 25.27 -10.23 12.73
CA LEU A 70 23.91 -10.07 12.23
C LEU A 70 23.67 -11.01 11.03
N THR A 71 24.65 -11.13 10.15
CA THR A 71 24.58 -12.03 8.99
C THR A 71 24.47 -13.50 9.41
N LYS A 72 25.21 -13.89 10.46
CA LYS A 72 25.10 -15.24 11.04
C LYS A 72 23.72 -15.50 11.64
N PHE A 73 23.13 -14.49 12.27
CA PHE A 73 21.81 -14.59 12.92
C PHE A 73 20.66 -14.64 11.90
N LEU A 74 20.65 -13.72 10.92
CA LEU A 74 19.56 -13.59 9.94
C LEU A 74 19.73 -14.45 8.68
N GLY A 75 20.95 -14.88 8.40
CA GLY A 75 21.34 -15.57 7.17
C GLY A 75 21.74 -14.63 6.04
N GLN A 76 22.68 -15.07 5.22
CA GLN A 76 23.23 -14.30 4.10
C GLN A 76 22.16 -13.91 3.07
N GLN A 77 21.18 -14.78 2.82
CA GLN A 77 20.09 -14.53 1.87
C GLN A 77 19.31 -13.27 2.25
N CYS A 78 18.90 -13.18 3.52
CA CYS A 78 18.17 -12.01 4.03
C CYS A 78 18.97 -10.71 3.87
N MET A 79 20.26 -10.76 4.23
CA MET A 79 21.15 -9.59 4.18
C MET A 79 21.43 -9.08 2.75
N THR A 80 21.35 -9.97 1.75
CA THR A 80 21.58 -9.57 0.35
C THR A 80 20.42 -8.83 -0.28
N VAL A 81 19.21 -9.03 0.22
CA VAL A 81 17.98 -8.40 -0.28
C VAL A 81 17.50 -7.24 0.59
N ASP A 82 18.16 -6.98 1.73
CA ASP A 82 17.93 -5.78 2.53
C ASP A 82 18.69 -4.60 1.94
N VAL A 83 18.00 -3.83 1.13
CA VAL A 83 18.55 -2.76 0.29
C VAL A 83 17.60 -1.56 0.29
N ASN A 84 18.10 -0.40 -0.09
CA ASN A 84 17.32 0.83 -0.18
C ASN A 84 16.70 1.01 -1.58
N SER A 85 15.81 1.99 -1.71
CA SER A 85 15.30 2.46 -3.01
C SER A 85 16.43 2.89 -3.91
N MET A 86 16.47 2.35 -5.11
CA MET A 86 17.43 2.70 -6.14
C MET A 86 16.88 2.36 -7.52
N LYS A 87 17.49 2.86 -8.58
CA LYS A 87 16.97 2.75 -9.95
C LYS A 87 16.47 1.36 -10.35
N PRO A 88 17.16 0.22 -10.05
CA PRO A 88 16.65 -1.11 -10.40
C PRO A 88 15.49 -1.60 -9.53
N LEU A 89 15.24 -0.98 -8.35
CA LEU A 89 14.29 -1.41 -7.35
C LEU A 89 13.12 -0.44 -7.17
N ASP A 90 13.08 0.63 -8.00
CA ASP A 90 12.05 1.66 -7.93
C ASP A 90 12.10 2.54 -6.68
N ASN A 91 11.12 3.44 -6.52
CA ASN A 91 10.97 4.31 -5.37
C ASN A 91 9.51 4.32 -4.92
N LEU A 92 9.26 3.88 -3.69
CA LEU A 92 7.92 3.78 -3.13
C LEU A 92 7.17 5.14 -3.08
N CYS A 93 7.88 6.26 -2.91
CA CYS A 93 7.25 7.58 -2.90
C CYS A 93 6.80 8.05 -4.29
N HIS A 94 7.33 7.45 -5.35
CA HIS A 94 6.99 7.74 -6.74
C HIS A 94 7.23 6.51 -7.62
N PRO A 95 6.38 5.47 -7.52
CA PRO A 95 6.55 4.23 -8.24
C PRO A 95 6.44 4.44 -9.76
N THR A 96 7.42 3.93 -10.51
CA THR A 96 7.46 4.05 -11.98
C THR A 96 7.82 2.75 -12.69
N SER A 97 8.22 1.72 -11.94
CA SER A 97 8.65 0.42 -12.48
C SER A 97 8.12 -0.74 -11.63
N VAL A 98 8.97 -1.50 -10.98
CA VAL A 98 8.59 -2.78 -10.32
C VAL A 98 7.62 -2.62 -9.15
N ILE A 99 7.69 -1.52 -8.40
CA ILE A 99 6.71 -1.24 -7.34
C ILE A 99 5.36 -0.89 -7.98
N ARG A 100 5.36 -0.06 -9.04
CA ARG A 100 4.16 0.26 -9.77
C ARG A 100 3.51 -0.99 -10.39
N GLU A 101 4.30 -1.87 -11.02
CA GLU A 101 3.80 -3.14 -11.56
C GLU A 101 3.14 -4.00 -10.45
N ALA A 102 3.75 -4.07 -9.26
CA ALA A 102 3.17 -4.78 -8.13
C ALA A 102 1.86 -4.13 -7.63
N GLU A 103 1.76 -2.80 -7.62
CA GLU A 103 0.52 -2.09 -7.30
C GLU A 103 -0.56 -2.32 -8.34
N GLU A 104 -0.22 -2.35 -9.63
CA GLU A 104 -1.15 -2.63 -10.72
C GLU A 104 -1.67 -4.09 -10.65
N LEU A 105 -0.80 -5.07 -10.37
CA LEU A 105 -1.21 -6.46 -10.11
C LEU A 105 -2.15 -6.57 -8.90
N ALA A 106 -1.84 -5.88 -7.81
CA ALA A 106 -2.73 -5.84 -6.65
C ALA A 106 -4.07 -5.19 -6.96
N ALA A 107 -4.09 -4.10 -7.72
CA ALA A 107 -5.33 -3.45 -8.16
C ALA A 107 -6.19 -4.40 -9.00
N ASP A 108 -5.60 -5.12 -9.96
CA ASP A 108 -6.27 -6.12 -10.79
C ASP A 108 -6.85 -7.26 -9.95
N ALA A 109 -6.04 -7.85 -9.06
CA ALA A 109 -6.46 -8.95 -8.18
C ALA A 109 -7.65 -8.59 -7.28
N PHE A 110 -7.74 -7.33 -6.82
CA PHE A 110 -8.82 -6.85 -5.97
C PHE A 110 -9.95 -6.13 -6.71
N GLY A 111 -9.87 -6.02 -8.03
CA GLY A 111 -10.83 -5.29 -8.86
C GLY A 111 -10.92 -3.81 -8.49
N ALA A 112 -9.79 -3.20 -8.12
CA ALA A 112 -9.68 -1.79 -7.76
C ALA A 112 -9.11 -0.97 -8.93
N ALA A 113 -9.40 0.35 -8.96
CA ALA A 113 -8.79 1.24 -9.95
C ALA A 113 -7.29 1.45 -9.67
N HIS A 114 -6.91 1.47 -8.40
CA HIS A 114 -5.53 1.65 -7.94
C HIS A 114 -5.31 0.88 -6.64
N ALA A 115 -4.08 0.44 -6.42
CA ALA A 115 -3.58 -0.04 -5.14
C ALA A 115 -2.32 0.73 -4.76
N PHE A 116 -2.05 0.82 -3.47
CA PHE A 116 -0.88 1.53 -2.92
C PHE A 116 -0.22 0.67 -1.85
N LEU A 117 1.07 0.44 -2.00
CA LEU A 117 1.88 -0.24 -0.99
C LEU A 117 2.28 0.73 0.12
N MET A 118 1.91 0.43 1.37
CA MET A 118 2.10 1.29 2.52
C MET A 118 3.07 0.68 3.53
N VAL A 119 4.23 1.28 3.73
CA VAL A 119 5.26 0.79 4.69
C VAL A 119 4.90 1.07 6.16
N GLY A 120 4.01 2.01 6.44
CA GLY A 120 3.54 2.32 7.79
C GLY A 120 2.50 1.31 8.33
N GLY A 121 2.25 0.23 7.62
CA GLY A 121 1.33 -0.85 8.00
C GLY A 121 -0.14 -0.45 7.85
N THR A 122 -1.03 -1.37 8.24
CA THR A 122 -2.49 -1.21 8.12
C THR A 122 -3.02 0.03 8.85
N THR A 123 -2.39 0.44 9.93
CA THR A 123 -2.76 1.67 10.65
C THR A 123 -2.65 2.90 9.76
N SER A 124 -1.51 3.06 9.06
CA SER A 124 -1.32 4.18 8.12
C SER A 124 -2.27 4.10 6.94
N SER A 125 -2.52 2.90 6.41
CA SER A 125 -3.46 2.70 5.31
C SER A 125 -4.89 3.11 5.69
N VAL A 126 -5.36 2.70 6.87
CA VAL A 126 -6.69 3.08 7.38
C VAL A 126 -6.80 4.58 7.61
N GLN A 127 -5.75 5.19 8.19
CA GLN A 127 -5.73 6.64 8.41
C GLN A 127 -5.72 7.40 7.08
N ALA A 128 -4.86 7.03 6.14
CA ALA A 128 -4.81 7.65 4.81
C ALA A 128 -6.15 7.56 4.08
N MET A 129 -6.82 6.39 4.13
CA MET A 129 -8.13 6.17 3.53
C MET A 129 -9.19 7.12 4.12
N ILE A 130 -9.25 7.28 5.45
CA ILE A 130 -10.22 8.16 6.10
C ILE A 130 -9.88 9.63 5.81
N LEU A 131 -8.60 10.02 5.94
CA LEU A 131 -8.14 11.38 5.65
C LEU A 131 -8.41 11.82 4.20
N SER A 132 -8.43 10.89 3.25
CA SER A 132 -8.68 11.19 1.84
C SER A 132 -10.13 11.57 1.53
N VAL A 133 -11.10 11.12 2.35
CA VAL A 133 -12.54 11.27 2.07
C VAL A 133 -13.31 12.07 3.12
N VAL A 134 -12.73 12.31 4.31
CA VAL A 134 -13.42 12.93 5.44
C VAL A 134 -12.71 14.22 5.85
N LYS A 135 -13.47 15.28 6.05
CA LYS A 135 -13.00 16.60 6.49
C LYS A 135 -13.53 16.94 7.88
N ARG A 136 -13.03 18.03 8.47
CA ARG A 136 -13.49 18.53 9.77
C ARG A 136 -15.00 18.83 9.71
N GLY A 137 -15.74 18.25 10.66
CA GLY A 137 -17.18 18.41 10.79
C GLY A 137 -18.01 17.47 9.92
N ASP A 138 -17.41 16.69 9.03
CA ASP A 138 -18.14 15.64 8.30
C ASP A 138 -18.52 14.50 9.25
N GLU A 139 -19.68 13.89 9.03
CA GLU A 139 -20.12 12.72 9.77
C GLU A 139 -19.60 11.44 9.12
N ILE A 140 -19.17 10.49 9.95
CA ILE A 140 -18.73 9.16 9.51
C ILE A 140 -19.41 8.07 10.35
N ILE A 141 -20.10 7.14 9.68
CA ILE A 141 -20.78 6.02 10.35
C ILE A 141 -19.76 4.93 10.65
N LEU A 142 -19.69 4.53 11.91
CA LEU A 142 -18.71 3.57 12.41
C LEU A 142 -19.36 2.57 13.37
N PRO A 143 -18.96 1.29 13.36
CA PRO A 143 -19.31 0.38 14.46
C PRO A 143 -18.50 0.74 15.70
N ARG A 144 -19.06 0.50 16.90
CA ARG A 144 -18.39 0.83 18.18
C ARG A 144 -17.09 0.06 18.42
N ASN A 145 -16.93 -1.10 17.81
CA ASN A 145 -15.76 -1.97 17.94
C ASN A 145 -14.69 -1.74 16.86
N VAL A 146 -14.60 -0.54 16.32
CA VAL A 146 -13.55 -0.18 15.35
C VAL A 146 -12.15 -0.28 15.94
N HIS A 147 -11.18 -0.57 15.11
CA HIS A 147 -9.78 -0.54 15.48
C HIS A 147 -9.32 0.89 15.85
N ARG A 148 -8.38 1.01 16.78
CA ARG A 148 -7.85 2.29 17.28
C ARG A 148 -7.35 3.22 16.18
N SER A 149 -6.85 2.69 15.04
CA SER A 149 -6.44 3.50 13.89
C SER A 149 -7.56 4.37 13.32
N VAL A 150 -8.81 3.88 13.35
CA VAL A 150 -9.98 4.66 12.93
C VAL A 150 -10.23 5.82 13.89
N ILE A 151 -10.17 5.56 15.21
CA ILE A 151 -10.33 6.61 16.22
C ILE A 151 -9.24 7.67 16.09
N ASN A 152 -8.00 7.26 15.85
CA ASN A 152 -6.90 8.21 15.61
C ASN A 152 -7.15 9.06 14.35
N ALA A 153 -7.72 8.46 13.30
CA ALA A 153 -8.09 9.21 12.09
C ALA A 153 -9.19 10.24 12.36
N LEU A 154 -10.17 9.95 13.24
CA LEU A 154 -11.18 10.93 13.66
C LEU A 154 -10.54 12.14 14.37
N VAL A 155 -9.57 11.88 15.23
CA VAL A 155 -8.83 12.95 15.91
C VAL A 155 -8.09 13.83 14.91
N LEU A 156 -7.45 13.23 13.92
CA LEU A 156 -6.69 13.94 12.89
C LEU A 156 -7.59 14.76 11.96
N THR A 157 -8.75 14.19 11.56
CA THR A 157 -9.67 14.86 10.65
C THR A 157 -10.57 15.87 11.34
N GLY A 158 -10.90 15.66 12.63
CA GLY A 158 -11.95 16.38 13.33
C GLY A 158 -13.36 15.99 12.86
N ALA A 159 -13.52 14.78 12.34
CA ALA A 159 -14.80 14.21 11.93
C ALA A 159 -15.66 13.82 13.12
N ILE A 160 -16.98 13.79 12.92
CA ILE A 160 -17.98 13.46 13.92
C ILE A 160 -18.41 12.00 13.74
N PRO A 161 -18.11 11.10 14.68
CA PRO A 161 -18.53 9.70 14.56
C PRO A 161 -20.03 9.52 14.86
N VAL A 162 -20.71 8.83 13.96
CA VAL A 162 -22.05 8.29 14.17
C VAL A 162 -21.93 6.80 14.43
N TYR A 163 -22.10 6.38 15.68
CA TYR A 163 -21.86 4.99 16.05
C TYR A 163 -23.09 4.11 15.83
N VAL A 164 -22.85 2.94 15.23
CA VAL A 164 -23.81 1.83 15.18
C VAL A 164 -23.31 0.71 16.08
N ASN A 165 -24.22 0.11 16.83
CA ASN A 165 -23.88 -1.03 17.67
C ASN A 165 -23.76 -2.29 16.81
N PRO A 166 -22.73 -3.11 17.00
CA PRO A 166 -22.67 -4.44 16.41
C PRO A 166 -23.80 -5.29 16.99
N GLN A 167 -24.42 -6.11 16.16
CA GLN A 167 -25.38 -7.13 16.58
C GLN A 167 -24.67 -8.36 17.12
#